data_b25af2e1d04b9aba711738d79355abae
#
_entry.id   b25af2e1d04b9aba711738d79355abae
#
_cell.length_a   1.000
_cell.length_b   1.000
_cell.length_c   1.000
_cell.angle_alpha   90.00
_cell.angle_beta   90.00
_cell.angle_gamma   90.00
#
_symmetry.space_group_name_H-M   'P 1'
#
loop_
_entity.id
_entity.type
_entity.pdbx_description
1 polymer ?
#
loop_
_entity_poly.entity_id
_entity_poly.type
_entity_poly.pdbx_seq_one_letter_code
_entity_poly.pdbx_strand_id
1 'polypeptide(L)'
;RLQPHIQAVRDIARRLDEPLELSENFPGEMLAVLLSFAYPDRIARARGGGKFLTFGGKEAYLPAHDPLANSQWLVIARSDGDAKSARIHIAAPLEETLLRQYHPRSFKSETLAEWNPQTQRVEARALERFGAIVLSSRPVPDPDPEKTKTALLEGIRLHGLGSLGWDETVRSLQSRLIALRHHRPQLCDIDFSDEALLQELESWLLPHLGAERSLAECAGMAWESILLASLSWDTRCEFDRLFPRRFKAPTGSEIPIDYSDPDAPVLAVRIQEIFGTTLHPSVLEGKLPLTLHLLSPAHRPIQVTRDLVGFWNGSYAEVKKELKGRYPKHYWPDDPAVAQATKKTKKFMES
;
A
#
# COMPACT_ATOMS: atom_id res chain seq x y z
N ARG A 1 -52.18 32.03 6.11
CA ARG A 1 -51.15 31.20 6.84
C ARG A 1 -49.78 31.88 6.95
N LEU A 2 -49.51 33.01 6.26
CA LEU A 2 -48.24 33.75 6.33
C LEU A 2 -48.18 34.82 7.42
N GLN A 3 -49.34 35.26 7.94
CA GLN A 3 -49.46 36.33 8.94
C GLN A 3 -48.57 36.16 10.20
N PRO A 4 -48.51 34.96 10.85
CA PRO A 4 -47.63 34.80 12.00
C PRO A 4 -46.13 34.99 11.70
N HIS A 5 -45.70 34.60 10.51
CA HIS A 5 -44.29 34.72 10.09
C HIS A 5 -43.94 36.20 9.77
N ILE A 6 -44.90 36.93 9.14
CA ILE A 6 -44.74 38.35 8.88
C ILE A 6 -44.64 39.11 10.21
N GLN A 7 -45.47 38.75 11.20
CA GLN A 7 -45.42 39.38 12.51
C GLN A 7 -44.11 39.11 13.23
N ALA A 8 -43.61 37.88 13.18
CA ALA A 8 -42.30 37.51 13.76
C ALA A 8 -41.14 38.32 13.13
N VAL A 9 -41.16 38.49 11.82
CA VAL A 9 -40.13 39.31 11.11
C VAL A 9 -40.25 40.77 11.53
N ARG A 10 -41.45 41.32 11.66
CA ARG A 10 -41.67 42.70 12.16
C ARG A 10 -41.15 42.90 13.58
N ASP A 11 -41.36 41.89 14.46
CA ASP A 11 -40.89 41.95 15.83
C ASP A 11 -39.36 41.84 15.94
N ILE A 12 -38.72 41.11 15.05
CA ILE A 12 -37.26 41.05 14.92
C ILE A 12 -36.73 42.40 14.43
N ALA A 13 -37.32 42.99 13.37
CA ALA A 13 -36.90 44.26 12.83
C ALA A 13 -37.00 45.38 13.88
N ARG A 14 -38.12 45.43 14.69
CA ARG A 14 -38.22 46.37 15.81
C ARG A 14 -37.12 46.20 16.86
N ARG A 15 -36.73 44.96 17.15
CA ARG A 15 -35.63 44.71 18.12
C ARG A 15 -34.27 45.14 17.60
N LEU A 16 -34.08 45.17 16.26
CA LEU A 16 -32.83 45.57 15.61
C LEU A 16 -32.81 47.06 15.26
N ASP A 17 -33.92 47.80 15.62
CA ASP A 17 -34.11 49.23 15.31
C ASP A 17 -34.01 49.54 13.80
N GLU A 18 -34.37 48.55 12.96
CA GLU A 18 -34.33 48.66 11.49
C GLU A 18 -35.73 48.93 10.94
N PRO A 19 -35.94 49.99 10.13
CA PRO A 19 -37.21 50.25 9.49
C PRO A 19 -37.51 49.15 8.45
N LEU A 20 -38.64 48.41 8.67
CA LEU A 20 -39.10 47.40 7.74
C LEU A 20 -40.08 48.00 6.76
N GLU A 21 -39.59 48.49 5.63
CA GLU A 21 -40.41 48.86 4.49
C GLU A 21 -40.80 47.58 3.72
N LEU A 22 -41.99 47.08 3.88
CA LEU A 22 -42.55 46.02 3.05
C LEU A 22 -42.95 46.61 1.69
N SER A 23 -42.06 46.51 0.72
CA SER A 23 -42.37 46.83 -0.67
C SER A 23 -43.31 45.78 -1.25
N GLU A 24 -44.43 46.20 -1.87
CA GLU A 24 -45.34 45.30 -2.58
C GLU A 24 -44.67 44.66 -3.83
N ASN A 25 -43.59 45.26 -4.32
CA ASN A 25 -42.77 44.77 -5.45
C ASN A 25 -41.44 44.19 -4.96
N PHE A 26 -41.48 43.10 -4.24
CA PHE A 26 -40.23 42.40 -3.89
C PHE A 26 -39.75 41.59 -5.09
N PRO A 27 -38.50 41.82 -5.61
CA PRO A 27 -37.98 41.03 -6.72
C PRO A 27 -37.96 39.54 -6.34
N GLY A 28 -38.56 38.69 -7.20
CA GLY A 28 -38.65 37.24 -6.92
C GLY A 28 -37.28 36.58 -6.69
N GLU A 29 -36.22 37.14 -7.32
CA GLU A 29 -34.84 36.70 -7.11
C GLU A 29 -34.35 36.92 -5.68
N MET A 30 -34.71 38.06 -5.08
CA MET A 30 -34.36 38.37 -3.68
C MET A 30 -35.07 37.47 -2.68
N LEU A 31 -36.25 36.97 -3.02
CA LEU A 31 -36.95 35.96 -2.19
C LEU A 31 -36.10 34.67 -2.11
N ALA A 32 -35.54 34.23 -3.24
CA ALA A 32 -34.69 33.05 -3.24
C ALA A 32 -33.42 33.28 -2.42
N VAL A 33 -32.81 34.51 -2.50
CA VAL A 33 -31.65 34.86 -1.67
C VAL A 33 -32.00 34.84 -0.18
N LEU A 34 -33.13 35.43 0.24
CA LEU A 34 -33.57 35.39 1.64
C LEU A 34 -33.83 33.98 2.13
N LEU A 35 -34.48 33.14 1.30
CA LEU A 35 -34.68 31.72 1.62
C LEU A 35 -33.36 30.96 1.75
N SER A 36 -32.35 31.32 0.97
CA SER A 36 -31.04 30.68 1.05
C SER A 36 -30.33 30.96 2.38
N PHE A 37 -30.57 32.09 3.03
CA PHE A 37 -30.09 32.37 4.38
C PHE A 37 -30.91 31.65 5.45
N ALA A 38 -32.20 31.50 5.23
CA ALA A 38 -33.08 30.80 6.17
C ALA A 38 -32.89 29.27 6.14
N TYR A 39 -32.55 28.72 4.99
CA TYR A 39 -32.40 27.28 4.73
C TYR A 39 -31.11 26.97 3.93
N PRO A 40 -29.91 27.27 4.44
CA PRO A 40 -28.65 27.11 3.69
C PRO A 40 -28.34 25.64 3.32
N ASP A 41 -28.74 24.70 4.16
CA ASP A 41 -28.62 23.25 3.94
C ASP A 41 -29.52 22.71 2.82
N ARG A 42 -30.55 23.48 2.42
CA ARG A 42 -31.55 23.13 1.41
C ARG A 42 -31.35 23.84 0.07
N ILE A 43 -30.26 24.55 -0.10
CA ILE A 43 -29.85 25.05 -1.43
C ILE A 43 -29.48 23.81 -2.25
N ALA A 44 -30.08 23.64 -3.44
CA ALA A 44 -29.97 22.43 -4.20
C ALA A 44 -29.61 22.69 -5.66
N ARG A 45 -28.76 21.87 -6.26
CA ARG A 45 -28.34 21.91 -7.66
C ARG A 45 -28.98 20.75 -8.43
N ALA A 46 -29.44 21.05 -9.65
CA ALA A 46 -29.98 20.06 -10.56
C ALA A 46 -28.96 18.99 -10.94
N ARG A 47 -29.43 17.74 -11.00
CA ARG A 47 -28.73 16.55 -11.52
C ARG A 47 -29.33 15.99 -12.81
N GLY A 48 -30.36 16.69 -13.33
CA GLY A 48 -31.12 16.26 -14.50
C GLY A 48 -32.36 15.46 -14.12
N GLY A 49 -33.36 15.45 -15.03
CA GLY A 49 -34.59 14.70 -14.85
C GLY A 49 -35.43 15.11 -13.63
N GLY A 50 -35.38 16.38 -13.25
CA GLY A 50 -36.09 16.89 -12.06
C GLY A 50 -35.48 16.48 -10.73
N LYS A 51 -34.28 15.86 -10.71
CA LYS A 51 -33.54 15.48 -9.51
C LYS A 51 -32.56 16.59 -9.10
N PHE A 52 -32.43 16.79 -7.80
CA PHE A 52 -31.60 17.81 -7.18
C PHE A 52 -30.79 17.22 -6.04
N LEU A 53 -29.55 17.71 -5.88
CA LEU A 53 -28.70 17.41 -4.71
C LEU A 53 -28.62 18.69 -3.86
N THR A 54 -28.92 18.57 -2.58
CA THR A 54 -28.86 19.70 -1.64
C THR A 54 -27.44 19.93 -1.14
N PHE A 55 -27.17 21.13 -0.62
CA PHE A 55 -25.94 21.48 0.07
C PHE A 55 -25.56 20.45 1.16
N GLY A 56 -26.57 19.96 1.90
CA GLY A 56 -26.40 18.96 2.93
C GLY A 56 -26.23 17.51 2.42
N GLY A 57 -26.19 17.30 1.10
CA GLY A 57 -25.99 15.96 0.50
C GLY A 57 -27.26 15.09 0.38
N LYS A 58 -28.45 15.63 0.66
CA LYS A 58 -29.72 14.92 0.48
C LYS A 58 -30.21 15.07 -0.96
N GLU A 59 -30.81 14.00 -1.49
CA GLU A 59 -31.48 14.05 -2.77
C GLU A 59 -32.91 14.57 -2.62
N ALA A 60 -33.33 15.38 -3.59
CA ALA A 60 -34.71 15.87 -3.68
C ALA A 60 -35.17 15.84 -5.14
N TYR A 61 -36.49 15.82 -5.38
CA TYR A 61 -37.01 15.79 -6.74
C TYR A 61 -38.27 16.61 -6.92
N LEU A 62 -38.46 17.11 -8.15
CA LEU A 62 -39.68 17.68 -8.67
C LEU A 62 -40.24 16.77 -9.77
N PRO A 63 -41.57 16.65 -9.93
CA PRO A 63 -42.15 16.01 -11.09
C PRO A 63 -41.68 16.66 -12.39
N ALA A 64 -41.52 15.88 -13.46
CA ALA A 64 -40.95 16.36 -14.73
C ALA A 64 -41.79 17.50 -15.39
N HIS A 65 -43.07 17.60 -15.06
CA HIS A 65 -43.99 18.65 -15.55
C HIS A 65 -43.95 19.96 -14.71
N ASP A 66 -43.20 19.95 -13.62
CA ASP A 66 -43.05 21.15 -12.78
C ASP A 66 -42.12 22.16 -13.50
N PRO A 67 -42.55 23.43 -13.61
CA PRO A 67 -41.72 24.48 -14.27
C PRO A 67 -40.28 24.60 -13.68
N LEU A 68 -40.17 24.36 -12.37
CA LEU A 68 -38.86 24.44 -11.69
C LEU A 68 -37.99 23.21 -11.90
N ALA A 69 -38.49 22.13 -12.50
CA ALA A 69 -37.69 20.91 -12.75
C ALA A 69 -36.47 21.14 -13.62
N ASN A 70 -36.47 22.22 -14.44
CA ASN A 70 -35.37 22.62 -15.33
C ASN A 70 -34.48 23.71 -14.73
N SER A 71 -34.76 24.20 -13.52
CA SER A 71 -33.93 25.19 -12.85
C SER A 71 -32.58 24.58 -12.48
N GLN A 72 -31.50 25.31 -12.69
CA GLN A 72 -30.14 24.84 -12.35
C GLN A 72 -29.93 24.78 -10.83
N TRP A 73 -30.46 25.78 -10.13
CA TRP A 73 -30.42 25.90 -8.68
C TRP A 73 -31.77 26.22 -8.10
N LEU A 74 -32.06 25.64 -6.94
CA LEU A 74 -33.27 25.89 -6.15
C LEU A 74 -32.91 26.12 -4.70
N VAL A 75 -33.73 26.90 -4.00
CA VAL A 75 -33.79 26.89 -2.55
C VAL A 75 -35.11 26.21 -2.14
N ILE A 76 -35.00 25.11 -1.43
CA ILE A 76 -36.16 24.28 -1.02
C ILE A 76 -36.70 24.79 0.31
N ALA A 77 -37.85 25.42 0.28
CA ALA A 77 -38.55 25.88 1.49
C ALA A 77 -39.30 24.74 2.18
N ARG A 78 -39.90 23.83 1.39
CA ARG A 78 -40.65 22.67 1.92
C ARG A 78 -40.49 21.44 1.07
N SER A 79 -40.14 20.32 1.73
CA SER A 79 -40.10 18.98 1.12
C SER A 79 -40.69 17.96 2.10
N ASP A 80 -40.92 16.73 1.63
CA ASP A 80 -41.24 15.61 2.52
C ASP A 80 -40.05 15.35 3.45
N GLY A 81 -40.33 14.90 4.68
CA GLY A 81 -39.26 14.52 5.62
C GLY A 81 -38.72 13.13 5.31
N ASP A 82 -37.46 12.86 5.75
CA ASP A 82 -36.79 11.56 5.95
C ASP A 82 -36.67 10.53 4.81
N ALA A 83 -37.15 10.78 3.60
CA ALA A 83 -36.92 9.87 2.49
C ALA A 83 -35.49 10.07 1.91
N LYS A 84 -34.88 8.99 1.40
CA LYS A 84 -33.61 9.06 0.64
C LYS A 84 -33.69 10.06 -0.52
N SER A 85 -34.88 10.28 -1.07
CA SER A 85 -35.20 11.27 -2.08
C SER A 85 -36.49 11.97 -1.71
N ALA A 86 -36.41 13.22 -1.25
CA ALA A 86 -37.56 14.00 -0.76
C ALA A 86 -38.28 14.69 -1.92
N ARG A 87 -39.61 14.61 -1.97
CA ARG A 87 -40.41 15.39 -2.91
C ARG A 87 -40.43 16.84 -2.49
N ILE A 88 -40.11 17.73 -3.43
CA ILE A 88 -40.15 19.20 -3.23
C ILE A 88 -41.60 19.67 -3.41
N HIS A 89 -42.09 20.46 -2.47
CA HIS A 89 -43.45 21.05 -2.50
C HIS A 89 -43.37 22.55 -2.72
N ILE A 90 -42.39 23.25 -2.14
CA ILE A 90 -42.18 24.69 -2.27
C ILE A 90 -40.69 24.94 -2.44
N ALA A 91 -40.31 25.60 -3.52
CA ALA A 91 -38.96 26.06 -3.78
C ALA A 91 -38.96 27.38 -4.56
N ALA A 92 -37.86 28.06 -4.53
CA ALA A 92 -37.59 29.25 -5.36
C ALA A 92 -36.36 29.01 -6.23
N PRO A 93 -36.36 29.41 -7.52
CA PRO A 93 -35.17 29.34 -8.37
C PRO A 93 -34.15 30.38 -7.92
N LEU A 94 -32.86 29.99 -7.92
CA LEU A 94 -31.76 30.86 -7.53
C LEU A 94 -30.69 30.85 -8.63
N GLU A 95 -30.23 32.09 -8.97
CA GLU A 95 -29.12 32.22 -9.91
C GLU A 95 -27.77 31.94 -9.22
N GLU A 96 -26.84 31.22 -9.90
CA GLU A 96 -25.52 30.89 -9.34
C GLU A 96 -24.72 32.17 -9.04
N THR A 97 -24.88 33.25 -9.82
CA THR A 97 -24.25 34.54 -9.58
C THR A 97 -24.62 35.13 -8.23
N LEU A 98 -25.91 35.12 -7.89
CA LEU A 98 -26.41 35.57 -6.58
C LEU A 98 -25.92 34.64 -5.48
N LEU A 99 -25.91 33.31 -5.72
CA LEU A 99 -25.42 32.35 -4.76
C LEU A 99 -23.93 32.62 -4.44
N ARG A 100 -23.10 32.85 -5.44
CA ARG A 100 -21.68 33.21 -5.25
C ARG A 100 -21.50 34.52 -4.53
N GLN A 101 -22.35 35.51 -4.84
CA GLN A 101 -22.30 36.83 -4.21
C GLN A 101 -22.65 36.78 -2.71
N TYR A 102 -23.71 36.04 -2.35
CA TYR A 102 -24.25 36.06 -0.98
C TYR A 102 -23.72 34.93 -0.09
N HIS A 103 -23.20 33.83 -0.68
CA HIS A 103 -22.63 32.70 0.04
C HIS A 103 -21.18 32.39 -0.37
N PRO A 104 -20.25 33.36 -0.52
CA PRO A 104 -18.91 33.14 -1.06
C PRO A 104 -18.10 32.13 -0.21
N ARG A 105 -18.31 32.11 1.11
CA ARG A 105 -17.60 31.21 2.04
C ARG A 105 -18.03 29.75 1.94
N SER A 106 -19.15 29.47 1.28
CA SER A 106 -19.65 28.10 1.07
C SER A 106 -19.04 27.43 -0.15
N PHE A 107 -18.39 28.19 -1.03
CA PHE A 107 -17.62 27.67 -2.15
C PHE A 107 -16.21 27.35 -1.66
N LYS A 108 -15.82 26.09 -1.81
CA LYS A 108 -14.50 25.59 -1.41
C LYS A 108 -13.82 24.97 -2.61
N SER A 109 -12.55 25.30 -2.77
CA SER A 109 -11.67 24.61 -3.70
C SER A 109 -10.70 23.71 -2.92
N GLU A 110 -10.63 22.46 -3.29
CA GLU A 110 -9.75 21.49 -2.68
C GLU A 110 -9.07 20.64 -3.74
N THR A 111 -7.85 20.19 -3.45
CA THR A 111 -7.18 19.18 -4.27
C THR A 111 -7.20 17.87 -3.51
N LEU A 112 -7.79 16.86 -4.12
CA LEU A 112 -7.77 15.48 -3.65
C LEU A 112 -6.75 14.71 -4.48
N ALA A 113 -6.01 13.83 -3.81
CA ALA A 113 -5.23 12.78 -4.42
C ALA A 113 -5.75 11.46 -3.86
N GLU A 114 -6.21 10.58 -4.73
CA GLU A 114 -6.85 9.32 -4.35
C GLU A 114 -6.24 8.18 -5.15
N TRP A 115 -6.15 7.02 -4.51
CA TRP A 115 -5.73 5.81 -5.19
C TRP A 115 -6.82 5.28 -6.12
N ASN A 116 -6.48 5.07 -7.38
CA ASN A 116 -7.37 4.39 -8.33
C ASN A 116 -6.96 2.91 -8.47
N PRO A 117 -7.75 1.96 -7.95
CA PRO A 117 -7.38 0.54 -7.96
C PRO A 117 -7.42 -0.08 -9.37
N GLN A 118 -8.14 0.50 -10.33
CA GLN A 118 -8.23 0.00 -11.70
C GLN A 118 -6.99 0.35 -12.51
N THR A 119 -6.49 1.58 -12.36
CA THR A 119 -5.28 2.05 -13.03
C THR A 119 -4.01 1.80 -12.23
N GLN A 120 -4.14 1.35 -10.97
CA GLN A 120 -3.06 1.16 -10.00
C GLN A 120 -2.16 2.41 -9.88
N ARG A 121 -2.81 3.56 -9.85
CA ARG A 121 -2.17 4.87 -9.84
C ARG A 121 -2.92 5.86 -8.97
N VAL A 122 -2.18 6.82 -8.40
CA VAL A 122 -2.77 7.98 -7.74
C VAL A 122 -3.29 8.96 -8.78
N GLU A 123 -4.57 9.30 -8.67
CA GLU A 123 -5.22 10.34 -9.46
C GLU A 123 -5.48 11.56 -8.60
N ALA A 124 -5.06 12.72 -9.08
CA ALA A 124 -5.31 13.97 -8.39
C ALA A 124 -6.29 14.85 -9.16
N ARG A 125 -7.23 15.43 -8.42
CA ARG A 125 -8.29 16.28 -8.97
C ARG A 125 -8.48 17.52 -8.13
N ALA A 126 -8.54 18.67 -8.78
CA ALA A 126 -9.01 19.90 -8.17
C ALA A 126 -10.54 19.92 -8.25
N LEU A 127 -11.17 19.97 -7.10
CA LEU A 127 -12.61 20.04 -6.96
C LEU A 127 -13.01 21.43 -6.50
N GLU A 128 -14.07 21.97 -7.13
CA GLU A 128 -14.81 23.09 -6.59
C GLU A 128 -16.12 22.55 -6.03
N ARG A 129 -16.41 22.84 -4.77
CA ARG A 129 -17.59 22.35 -4.06
C ARG A 129 -18.41 23.48 -3.48
N PHE A 130 -19.73 23.26 -3.44
CA PHE A 130 -20.65 24.02 -2.62
C PHE A 130 -21.33 23.04 -1.65
N GLY A 131 -20.81 22.95 -0.43
CA GLY A 131 -21.18 21.89 0.50
C GLY A 131 -20.88 20.50 -0.06
N ALA A 132 -21.88 19.62 -0.11
CA ALA A 132 -21.77 18.28 -0.70
C ALA A 132 -21.80 18.29 -2.25
N ILE A 133 -22.14 19.42 -2.86
CA ILE A 133 -22.30 19.55 -4.32
C ILE A 133 -20.94 19.78 -4.98
N VAL A 134 -20.50 18.88 -5.85
CA VAL A 134 -19.34 19.06 -6.71
C VAL A 134 -19.75 19.91 -7.92
N LEU A 135 -19.13 21.08 -8.06
CA LEU A 135 -19.39 22.03 -9.15
C LEU A 135 -18.52 21.75 -10.36
N SER A 136 -17.24 21.52 -10.11
CA SER A 136 -16.27 21.15 -11.13
C SER A 136 -15.25 20.16 -10.58
N SER A 137 -14.72 19.32 -11.46
CA SER A 137 -13.63 18.39 -11.20
C SER A 137 -12.66 18.42 -12.36
N ARG A 138 -11.41 18.78 -12.10
CA ARG A 138 -10.36 18.86 -13.13
C ARG A 138 -9.15 18.07 -12.68
N PRO A 139 -8.51 17.28 -13.56
CA PRO A 139 -7.25 16.61 -13.23
C PRO A 139 -6.16 17.65 -12.91
N VAL A 140 -5.33 17.34 -11.93
CA VAL A 140 -4.18 18.14 -11.52
C VAL A 140 -2.91 17.42 -11.96
N PRO A 141 -2.13 17.98 -12.91
CA PRO A 141 -0.91 17.34 -13.40
C PRO A 141 0.18 17.24 -12.34
N ASP A 142 0.28 18.26 -11.49
CA ASP A 142 1.27 18.35 -10.42
C ASP A 142 0.57 18.52 -9.05
N PRO A 143 0.13 17.41 -8.44
CA PRO A 143 -0.53 17.43 -7.16
C PRO A 143 0.47 17.64 -6.00
N ASP A 144 -0.09 17.98 -4.84
CA ASP A 144 0.63 18.03 -3.58
C ASP A 144 1.37 16.71 -3.33
N PRO A 145 2.71 16.72 -3.19
CA PRO A 145 3.51 15.51 -2.99
C PRO A 145 3.08 14.70 -1.77
N GLU A 146 2.75 15.34 -0.66
CA GLU A 146 2.40 14.64 0.59
C GLU A 146 1.06 13.90 0.46
N LYS A 147 0.06 14.53 -0.20
CA LYS A 147 -1.20 13.87 -0.49
C LYS A 147 -1.03 12.70 -1.46
N THR A 148 -0.13 12.87 -2.44
CA THR A 148 0.19 11.82 -3.41
C THR A 148 0.83 10.61 -2.75
N LYS A 149 1.82 10.84 -1.89
CA LYS A 149 2.49 9.78 -1.12
C LYS A 149 1.49 9.04 -0.23
N THR A 150 0.65 9.77 0.52
CA THR A 150 -0.38 9.18 1.38
C THR A 150 -1.31 8.26 0.58
N ALA A 151 -1.85 8.73 -0.55
CA ALA A 151 -2.71 7.93 -1.41
C ALA A 151 -1.98 6.71 -2.02
N LEU A 152 -0.69 6.85 -2.34
CA LEU A 152 0.14 5.72 -2.82
C LEU A 152 0.31 4.65 -1.74
N LEU A 153 0.57 5.04 -0.48
CA LEU A 153 0.67 4.10 0.63
C LEU A 153 -0.64 3.33 0.85
N GLU A 154 -1.80 3.98 0.71
CA GLU A 154 -3.11 3.31 0.74
C GLU A 154 -3.22 2.26 -0.38
N GLY A 155 -2.77 2.61 -1.59
CA GLY A 155 -2.70 1.69 -2.71
C GLY A 155 -1.81 0.47 -2.44
N ILE A 156 -0.63 0.69 -1.84
CA ILE A 156 0.30 -0.39 -1.46
C ILE A 156 -0.34 -1.29 -0.41
N ARG A 157 -1.01 -0.75 0.60
CA ARG A 157 -1.74 -1.56 1.60
C ARG A 157 -2.82 -2.42 0.97
N LEU A 158 -3.54 -1.88 0.01
CA LEU A 158 -4.62 -2.62 -0.67
C LEU A 158 -4.08 -3.80 -1.51
N HIS A 159 -2.94 -3.62 -2.17
CA HIS A 159 -2.38 -4.61 -3.10
C HIS A 159 -1.30 -5.50 -2.48
N GLY A 160 -0.76 -5.15 -1.31
CA GLY A 160 0.29 -5.86 -0.61
C GLY A 160 1.68 -5.65 -1.20
N LEU A 161 2.73 -6.06 -0.45
CA LEU A 161 4.14 -5.89 -0.84
C LEU A 161 4.51 -6.63 -2.15
N GLY A 162 3.80 -7.71 -2.49
CA GLY A 162 4.01 -8.43 -3.76
C GLY A 162 3.80 -7.54 -5.00
N SER A 163 3.02 -6.48 -4.88
CA SER A 163 2.76 -5.52 -5.96
C SER A 163 3.92 -4.56 -6.23
N LEU A 164 4.90 -4.49 -5.33
CA LEU A 164 6.07 -3.60 -5.43
C LEU A 164 7.19 -4.14 -6.32
N GLY A 165 6.96 -5.26 -7.02
CA GLY A 165 7.95 -5.87 -7.90
C GLY A 165 9.15 -6.49 -7.17
N TRP A 166 8.98 -6.91 -5.92
CA TRP A 166 10.03 -7.58 -5.16
C TRP A 166 10.41 -8.90 -5.81
N ASP A 167 11.64 -8.97 -6.25
CA ASP A 167 12.22 -10.18 -6.82
C ASP A 167 12.75 -11.14 -5.72
N GLU A 168 13.31 -12.27 -6.13
CA GLU A 168 13.91 -13.26 -5.24
C GLU A 168 15.05 -12.66 -4.39
N THR A 169 15.77 -11.68 -4.90
CA THR A 169 16.87 -11.01 -4.22
C THR A 169 16.36 -10.21 -3.01
N VAL A 170 15.32 -9.41 -3.22
CA VAL A 170 14.68 -8.62 -2.16
C VAL A 170 14.02 -9.53 -1.12
N ARG A 171 13.34 -10.60 -1.56
CA ARG A 171 12.73 -11.57 -0.65
C ARG A 171 13.76 -12.34 0.16
N SER A 172 14.88 -12.72 -0.44
CA SER A 172 16.01 -13.34 0.27
C SER A 172 16.60 -12.38 1.33
N LEU A 173 16.73 -11.08 1.00
CA LEU A 173 17.17 -10.09 1.98
C LEU A 173 16.16 -9.96 3.13
N GLN A 174 14.87 -9.89 2.83
CA GLN A 174 13.82 -9.83 3.84
C GLN A 174 13.90 -11.02 4.81
N SER A 175 14.03 -12.24 4.29
CA SER A 175 14.16 -13.45 5.11
C SER A 175 15.40 -13.42 6.02
N ARG A 176 16.51 -12.88 5.53
CA ARG A 176 17.73 -12.67 6.33
C ARG A 176 17.52 -11.65 7.44
N LEU A 177 16.78 -10.56 7.17
CA LEU A 177 16.43 -9.53 8.17
C LEU A 177 15.51 -10.09 9.24
N ILE A 178 14.55 -10.93 8.86
CA ILE A 178 13.68 -11.67 9.80
C ILE A 178 14.53 -12.57 10.69
N ALA A 179 15.49 -13.32 10.13
CA ALA A 179 16.40 -14.17 10.89
C ALA A 179 17.30 -13.35 11.83
N LEU A 180 17.78 -12.18 11.40
CA LEU A 180 18.53 -11.26 12.26
C LEU A 180 17.71 -10.86 13.47
N ARG A 181 16.49 -10.37 13.26
CA ARG A 181 15.60 -9.97 14.37
C ARG A 181 15.30 -11.14 15.31
N HIS A 182 15.03 -12.31 14.74
CA HIS A 182 14.71 -13.52 15.51
C HIS A 182 15.84 -13.92 16.47
N HIS A 183 17.09 -13.94 15.98
CA HIS A 183 18.24 -14.42 16.75
C HIS A 183 19.01 -13.31 17.47
N ARG A 184 18.84 -12.05 17.07
CA ARG A 184 19.55 -10.88 17.59
C ARG A 184 18.62 -9.66 17.73
N PRO A 185 17.54 -9.76 18.51
CA PRO A 185 16.58 -8.66 18.67
C PRO A 185 17.21 -7.39 19.25
N GLN A 186 18.35 -7.51 19.96
CA GLN A 186 19.10 -6.35 20.44
C GLN A 186 19.83 -5.56 19.35
N LEU A 187 20.06 -6.18 18.16
CA LEU A 187 20.65 -5.49 17.01
C LEU A 187 19.60 -4.89 16.07
N CYS A 188 18.39 -5.48 16.06
CA CYS A 188 17.31 -5.04 15.22
C CYS A 188 15.97 -5.40 15.88
N ASP A 189 15.19 -4.38 16.22
CA ASP A 189 13.84 -4.51 16.80
C ASP A 189 12.72 -4.44 15.75
N ILE A 190 13.08 -4.08 14.49
CA ILE A 190 12.13 -3.91 13.40
C ILE A 190 11.61 -5.26 12.92
N ASP A 191 10.29 -5.35 12.76
CA ASP A 191 9.63 -6.51 12.19
C ASP A 191 9.56 -6.39 10.66
N PHE A 192 10.26 -7.28 9.96
CA PHE A 192 10.28 -7.34 8.50
C PHE A 192 9.27 -8.32 7.92
N SER A 193 8.29 -8.81 8.70
CA SER A 193 7.16 -9.57 8.16
C SER A 193 6.34 -8.71 7.19
N ASP A 194 5.67 -9.34 6.23
CA ASP A 194 4.84 -8.60 5.25
C ASP A 194 3.76 -7.78 5.97
N GLU A 195 3.16 -8.33 7.02
CA GLU A 195 2.13 -7.67 7.82
C GLU A 195 2.67 -6.42 8.52
N ALA A 196 3.81 -6.52 9.18
CA ALA A 196 4.40 -5.41 9.90
C ALA A 196 4.88 -4.30 8.95
N LEU A 197 5.53 -4.68 7.86
CA LEU A 197 5.97 -3.71 6.84
C LEU A 197 4.79 -2.97 6.20
N LEU A 198 3.64 -3.63 5.98
CA LEU A 198 2.45 -2.97 5.47
C LEU A 198 1.79 -2.03 6.49
N GLN A 199 1.89 -2.35 7.78
CA GLN A 199 1.40 -1.47 8.85
C GLN A 199 2.26 -0.23 9.00
N GLU A 200 3.57 -0.36 8.88
CA GLU A 200 4.58 0.67 9.17
C GLU A 200 5.15 1.37 7.93
N LEU A 201 4.38 1.42 6.81
CA LEU A 201 4.84 2.03 5.55
C LEU A 201 5.32 3.48 5.72
N GLU A 202 4.73 4.23 6.64
CA GLU A 202 5.10 5.60 6.93
C GLU A 202 6.51 5.72 7.52
N SER A 203 6.94 4.73 8.28
CA SER A 203 8.23 4.77 8.96
C SER A 203 9.39 4.38 8.05
N TRP A 204 9.22 3.34 7.22
CA TRP A 204 10.32 2.79 6.43
C TRP A 204 10.27 3.13 4.94
N LEU A 205 9.07 3.33 4.35
CA LEU A 205 8.92 3.56 2.91
C LEU A 205 8.71 5.04 2.58
N LEU A 206 7.84 5.73 3.31
CA LEU A 206 7.49 7.13 3.03
C LEU A 206 8.72 8.05 2.87
N PRO A 207 9.79 7.95 3.68
CA PRO A 207 10.99 8.79 3.52
C PRO A 207 11.73 8.60 2.19
N HIS A 208 11.52 7.47 1.53
CA HIS A 208 12.18 7.09 0.27
C HIS A 208 11.29 7.34 -0.96
N LEU A 209 10.02 7.70 -0.77
CA LEU A 209 9.13 8.06 -1.87
C LEU A 209 9.47 9.46 -2.39
N GLY A 210 9.71 9.55 -3.69
CA GLY A 210 9.92 10.78 -4.42
C GLY A 210 8.68 11.24 -5.17
N ALA A 211 8.68 11.07 -6.48
CA ALA A 211 7.61 11.46 -7.39
C ALA A 211 6.76 10.28 -7.87
N GLU A 212 6.94 9.10 -7.30
CA GLU A 212 6.20 7.89 -7.65
C GLU A 212 4.70 8.06 -7.40
N ARG A 213 3.89 7.64 -8.38
CA ARG A 213 2.42 7.76 -8.36
C ARG A 213 1.72 6.44 -8.67
N SER A 214 2.48 5.38 -8.93
CA SER A 214 1.94 4.07 -9.31
C SER A 214 2.78 2.93 -8.77
N LEU A 215 2.18 1.73 -8.66
CA LEU A 215 2.92 0.52 -8.27
C LEU A 215 4.01 0.18 -9.30
N ALA A 216 3.76 0.43 -10.58
CA ALA A 216 4.76 0.20 -11.62
C ALA A 216 6.00 1.09 -11.46
N GLU A 217 5.84 2.33 -11.04
CA GLU A 217 6.95 3.23 -10.73
C GLU A 217 7.70 2.76 -9.46
N CYS A 218 6.99 2.27 -8.46
CA CYS A 218 7.59 1.70 -7.25
C CYS A 218 8.42 0.44 -7.54
N ALA A 219 8.05 -0.37 -8.54
CA ALA A 219 8.80 -1.58 -8.89
C ALA A 219 10.26 -1.31 -9.30
N GLY A 220 10.58 -0.09 -9.74
CA GLY A 220 11.94 0.35 -10.09
C GLY A 220 12.77 0.89 -8.92
N MET A 221 12.25 0.91 -7.70
CA MET A 221 12.97 1.45 -6.53
C MET A 221 14.11 0.52 -6.07
N ALA A 222 15.10 1.08 -5.40
CA ALA A 222 16.25 0.35 -4.87
C ALA A 222 15.90 -0.38 -3.55
N TRP A 223 15.03 -1.39 -3.63
CA TRP A 223 14.41 -2.04 -2.47
C TRP A 223 15.40 -2.60 -1.46
N GLU A 224 16.49 -3.25 -1.90
CA GLU A 224 17.54 -3.74 -0.99
C GLU A 224 18.13 -2.58 -0.16
N SER A 225 18.41 -1.44 -0.79
CA SER A 225 18.96 -0.26 -0.10
C SER A 225 17.95 0.34 0.88
N ILE A 226 16.67 0.38 0.52
CA ILE A 226 15.60 0.90 1.36
C ILE A 226 15.42 0.03 2.61
N LEU A 227 15.33 -1.28 2.46
CA LEU A 227 15.23 -2.19 3.61
C LEU A 227 16.46 -2.11 4.53
N LEU A 228 17.66 -2.06 3.96
CA LEU A 228 18.89 -1.91 4.71
C LEU A 228 19.00 -0.53 5.39
N ALA A 229 18.34 0.52 4.85
CA ALA A 229 18.32 1.85 5.48
C ALA A 229 17.68 1.84 6.86
N SER A 230 16.82 0.88 7.14
CA SER A 230 16.19 0.69 8.46
C SER A 230 17.16 0.20 9.53
N LEU A 231 18.33 -0.35 9.16
CA LEU A 231 19.33 -0.83 10.09
C LEU A 231 20.31 0.28 10.50
N SER A 232 20.81 0.24 11.74
CA SER A 232 21.94 1.06 12.15
C SER A 232 23.21 0.71 11.37
N TRP A 233 24.15 1.64 11.31
CA TRP A 233 25.45 1.39 10.63
C TRP A 233 26.17 0.18 11.22
N ASP A 234 26.24 0.07 12.55
CA ASP A 234 26.92 -1.03 13.24
C ASP A 234 26.26 -2.38 12.91
N THR A 235 24.93 -2.42 12.93
CA THR A 235 24.18 -3.62 12.56
C THR A 235 24.44 -4.04 11.11
N ARG A 236 24.52 -3.08 10.17
CA ARG A 236 24.84 -3.39 8.76
C ARG A 236 26.21 -4.00 8.60
N CYS A 237 27.22 -3.48 9.30
CA CYS A 237 28.58 -4.00 9.25
C CYS A 237 28.66 -5.46 9.74
N GLU A 238 27.83 -5.84 10.71
CA GLU A 238 27.78 -7.21 11.23
C GLU A 238 26.86 -8.14 10.48
N PHE A 239 25.83 -7.60 9.82
CA PHE A 239 24.74 -8.37 9.23
C PHE A 239 25.21 -9.45 8.25
N ASP A 240 26.06 -9.08 7.29
CA ASP A 240 26.56 -10.04 6.30
C ASP A 240 27.52 -11.09 6.89
N ARG A 241 28.15 -10.80 8.03
CA ARG A 241 28.96 -11.77 8.76
C ARG A 241 28.09 -12.75 9.56
N LEU A 242 27.03 -12.26 10.18
CA LEU A 242 26.13 -13.09 11.00
C LEU A 242 25.20 -13.95 10.15
N PHE A 243 24.64 -13.36 9.10
CA PHE A 243 23.70 -13.99 8.18
C PHE A 243 24.16 -13.82 6.73
N PRO A 244 25.25 -14.50 6.29
CA PRO A 244 25.78 -14.35 4.94
C PRO A 244 24.75 -14.77 3.88
N ARG A 245 24.73 -14.04 2.77
CA ARG A 245 23.83 -14.35 1.65
C ARG A 245 24.18 -15.70 1.00
N ARG A 246 25.46 -16.07 1.02
CA ARG A 246 26.00 -17.24 0.35
C ARG A 246 26.99 -17.98 1.23
N PHE A 247 26.98 -19.29 1.10
CA PHE A 247 27.98 -20.18 1.67
C PHE A 247 29.09 -20.42 0.67
N LYS A 248 30.35 -20.21 1.08
CA LYS A 248 31.51 -20.52 0.26
C LYS A 248 31.92 -21.97 0.46
N ALA A 249 31.60 -22.82 -0.51
CA ALA A 249 31.98 -24.24 -0.49
C ALA A 249 33.51 -24.42 -0.66
N PRO A 250 34.09 -25.56 -0.23
CA PRO A 250 35.51 -25.88 -0.43
C PRO A 250 35.96 -25.80 -1.89
N THR A 251 35.05 -26.01 -2.84
CA THR A 251 35.31 -25.86 -4.29
C THR A 251 35.39 -24.41 -4.76
N GLY A 252 35.15 -23.44 -3.87
CA GLY A 252 35.04 -22.02 -4.22
C GLY A 252 33.69 -21.63 -4.81
N SER A 253 32.69 -22.53 -4.87
CA SER A 253 31.31 -22.16 -5.23
C SER A 253 30.69 -21.30 -4.15
N GLU A 254 29.98 -20.26 -4.56
CA GLU A 254 29.16 -19.44 -3.68
C GLU A 254 27.69 -19.87 -3.83
N ILE A 255 27.19 -20.60 -2.84
CA ILE A 255 25.87 -21.21 -2.85
C ILE A 255 24.92 -20.40 -1.99
N PRO A 256 23.74 -19.97 -2.47
CA PRO A 256 22.79 -19.21 -1.68
C PRO A 256 22.31 -19.99 -0.47
N ILE A 257 22.12 -19.30 0.65
CA ILE A 257 21.48 -19.84 1.84
C ILE A 257 20.04 -19.31 1.87
N ASP A 258 19.10 -20.21 2.05
CA ASP A 258 17.68 -19.88 2.20
C ASP A 258 17.34 -19.73 3.69
N TYR A 259 16.88 -18.54 4.07
CA TYR A 259 16.50 -18.16 5.44
C TYR A 259 14.97 -18.10 5.62
N SER A 260 14.18 -18.76 4.77
CA SER A 260 12.72 -18.78 4.88
C SER A 260 12.23 -19.31 6.23
N ASP A 261 12.99 -20.25 6.82
CA ASP A 261 12.84 -20.67 8.21
C ASP A 261 14.04 -20.11 9.00
N PRO A 262 13.80 -19.13 9.91
CA PRO A 262 14.88 -18.52 10.70
C PRO A 262 15.62 -19.52 11.60
N ASP A 263 14.96 -20.58 12.08
CA ASP A 263 15.55 -21.59 12.98
C ASP A 263 16.24 -22.74 12.22
N ALA A 264 15.96 -22.88 10.95
CA ALA A 264 16.47 -23.95 10.12
C ALA A 264 16.89 -23.50 8.71
N PRO A 265 17.82 -22.52 8.58
CA PRO A 265 18.24 -22.04 7.27
C PRO A 265 18.82 -23.19 6.43
N VAL A 266 18.46 -23.17 5.14
CA VAL A 266 18.75 -24.31 4.23
C VAL A 266 19.92 -23.98 3.31
N LEU A 267 20.83 -24.96 3.17
CA LEU A 267 21.89 -24.94 2.17
C LEU A 267 21.72 -26.13 1.22
N ALA A 268 21.26 -25.87 0.00
CA ALA A 268 21.13 -26.88 -1.05
C ALA A 268 22.43 -26.99 -1.84
N VAL A 269 23.23 -28.03 -1.57
CA VAL A 269 24.58 -28.17 -2.09
C VAL A 269 24.83 -29.56 -2.67
N ARG A 270 25.55 -29.64 -3.80
CA ARG A 270 25.99 -30.95 -4.31
C ARG A 270 26.96 -31.58 -3.33
N ILE A 271 26.73 -32.85 -2.99
CA ILE A 271 27.52 -33.59 -2.00
C ILE A 271 29.04 -33.52 -2.29
N GLN A 272 29.43 -33.49 -3.55
CA GLN A 272 30.82 -33.42 -3.97
C GLN A 272 31.51 -32.09 -3.70
N GLU A 273 30.72 -31.02 -3.56
CA GLU A 273 31.25 -29.66 -3.31
C GLU A 273 31.61 -29.44 -1.85
N ILE A 274 31.14 -30.32 -0.95
CA ILE A 274 31.42 -30.24 0.48
C ILE A 274 32.29 -31.40 1.00
N PHE A 275 32.86 -32.23 0.13
CA PHE A 275 33.90 -33.15 0.55
C PHE A 275 35.05 -32.42 1.23
N GLY A 276 35.75 -33.05 2.15
CA GLY A 276 36.82 -32.42 2.95
C GLY A 276 36.28 -31.53 4.09
N THR A 277 34.97 -31.43 4.25
CA THR A 277 34.37 -30.64 5.34
C THR A 277 34.24 -31.51 6.57
N THR A 278 34.96 -31.14 7.64
CA THR A 278 34.99 -31.86 8.93
C THR A 278 34.10 -31.22 9.99
N LEU A 279 33.63 -30.02 9.77
CA LEU A 279 32.70 -29.29 10.63
C LEU A 279 31.37 -29.09 9.92
N HIS A 280 30.28 -29.17 10.65
CA HIS A 280 28.98 -28.89 10.06
C HIS A 280 28.85 -27.40 9.70
N PRO A 281 28.45 -27.06 8.45
CA PRO A 281 28.23 -25.68 8.04
C PRO A 281 27.21 -24.97 8.92
N SER A 282 27.53 -23.76 9.35
CA SER A 282 26.71 -22.97 10.28
C SER A 282 26.86 -21.48 9.99
N VAL A 283 25.89 -20.70 10.45
CA VAL A 283 25.89 -19.24 10.46
C VAL A 283 25.83 -18.71 11.89
N LEU A 284 25.68 -17.42 12.08
CA LEU A 284 25.57 -16.80 13.41
C LEU A 284 26.76 -17.20 14.32
N GLU A 285 27.98 -17.13 13.75
CA GLU A 285 29.24 -17.46 14.47
C GLU A 285 29.26 -18.92 14.98
N GLY A 286 28.71 -19.84 14.22
CA GLY A 286 28.67 -21.26 14.57
C GLY A 286 27.48 -21.68 15.43
N LYS A 287 26.63 -20.76 15.87
CA LYS A 287 25.50 -21.03 16.77
C LYS A 287 24.26 -21.57 16.07
N LEU A 288 24.12 -21.32 14.77
CA LEU A 288 22.97 -21.78 13.99
C LEU A 288 23.44 -22.72 12.89
N PRO A 289 23.24 -24.05 13.05
CA PRO A 289 23.61 -25.03 12.04
C PRO A 289 22.68 -24.93 10.83
N LEU A 290 23.23 -25.04 9.63
CA LEU A 290 22.46 -25.06 8.39
C LEU A 290 21.78 -26.43 8.20
N THR A 291 20.58 -26.45 7.69
CA THR A 291 19.95 -27.67 7.18
C THR A 291 20.49 -27.95 5.78
N LEU A 292 21.32 -29.01 5.67
CA LEU A 292 21.93 -29.36 4.39
C LEU A 292 20.96 -30.19 3.55
N HIS A 293 20.56 -29.68 2.42
CA HIS A 293 19.94 -30.45 1.36
C HIS A 293 21.05 -30.92 0.41
N LEU A 294 21.53 -32.16 0.65
CA LEU A 294 22.57 -32.77 -0.17
C LEU A 294 21.98 -33.17 -1.51
N LEU A 295 22.61 -32.71 -2.57
CA LEU A 295 22.16 -32.93 -3.94
C LEU A 295 23.14 -33.88 -4.70
N SER A 296 22.56 -34.64 -5.61
CA SER A 296 23.33 -35.42 -6.59
C SER A 296 24.06 -34.52 -7.58
N PRO A 297 24.98 -35.03 -8.41
CA PRO A 297 25.58 -34.29 -9.49
C PRO A 297 24.57 -33.66 -10.47
N ALA A 298 23.38 -34.22 -10.58
CA ALA A 298 22.28 -33.71 -11.41
C ALA A 298 21.29 -32.86 -10.61
N HIS A 299 21.70 -32.29 -9.48
CA HIS A 299 20.89 -31.42 -8.60
C HIS A 299 19.60 -32.06 -8.07
N ARG A 300 19.55 -33.38 -7.93
CA ARG A 300 18.42 -34.06 -7.32
C ARG A 300 18.67 -34.24 -5.83
N PRO A 301 17.67 -34.03 -4.95
CA PRO A 301 17.80 -34.29 -3.52
C PRO A 301 18.20 -35.75 -3.25
N ILE A 302 19.15 -35.94 -2.33
CA ILE A 302 19.65 -37.23 -1.90
C ILE A 302 19.35 -37.44 -0.42
N GLN A 303 19.74 -36.45 0.39
CA GLN A 303 19.69 -36.50 1.84
C GLN A 303 19.46 -35.13 2.42
N VAL A 304 18.73 -35.06 3.51
CA VAL A 304 18.62 -33.87 4.34
C VAL A 304 19.26 -34.16 5.69
N THR A 305 20.18 -33.31 6.15
CA THR A 305 20.84 -33.49 7.44
C THR A 305 21.20 -32.18 8.10
N ARG A 306 21.18 -32.16 9.43
CA ARG A 306 21.75 -31.08 10.28
C ARG A 306 23.00 -31.58 11.03
N ASP A 307 23.50 -32.78 10.68
CA ASP A 307 24.74 -33.35 11.17
C ASP A 307 25.50 -33.96 9.99
N LEU A 308 26.42 -33.18 9.40
CA LEU A 308 27.24 -33.64 8.29
C LEU A 308 28.24 -34.72 8.73
N VAL A 309 28.78 -34.57 9.93
CA VAL A 309 29.78 -35.53 10.46
C VAL A 309 29.15 -36.88 10.72
N GLY A 310 28.01 -36.89 11.36
CA GLY A 310 27.23 -38.13 11.55
C GLY A 310 26.79 -38.75 10.24
N PHE A 311 26.44 -37.95 9.23
CA PHE A 311 26.15 -38.45 7.89
C PHE A 311 27.38 -39.11 7.24
N TRP A 312 28.58 -38.50 7.32
CA TRP A 312 29.82 -39.07 6.79
C TRP A 312 30.15 -40.43 7.40
N ASN A 313 29.98 -40.57 8.71
CA ASN A 313 30.29 -41.77 9.47
C ASN A 313 29.20 -42.86 9.39
N GLY A 314 28.01 -42.49 8.96
CA GLY A 314 26.83 -43.38 8.92
C GLY A 314 26.33 -43.67 7.51
N SER A 315 25.28 -43.00 7.12
CA SER A 315 24.49 -43.29 5.91
C SER A 315 25.21 -42.93 4.58
N TYR A 316 26.36 -42.24 4.62
CA TYR A 316 27.12 -41.95 3.41
C TYR A 316 27.51 -43.22 2.63
N ALA A 317 27.88 -44.31 3.30
CA ALA A 317 28.29 -45.55 2.63
C ALA A 317 27.17 -46.15 1.72
N GLU A 318 25.92 -46.07 2.18
CA GLU A 318 24.75 -46.54 1.42
C GLU A 318 24.46 -45.59 0.25
N VAL A 319 24.44 -44.28 0.53
CA VAL A 319 24.25 -43.22 -0.47
C VAL A 319 25.32 -43.32 -1.55
N LYS A 320 26.58 -43.50 -1.17
CA LYS A 320 27.70 -43.71 -2.11
C LYS A 320 27.45 -44.88 -3.04
N LYS A 321 27.02 -46.06 -2.49
CA LYS A 321 26.76 -47.27 -3.29
C LYS A 321 25.70 -47.00 -4.36
N GLU A 322 24.60 -46.32 -3.99
CA GLU A 322 23.54 -45.94 -4.93
C GLU A 322 24.03 -44.96 -6.00
N LEU A 323 24.68 -43.87 -5.56
CA LEU A 323 25.12 -42.79 -6.45
C LEU A 323 26.25 -43.24 -7.38
N LYS A 324 27.16 -44.13 -6.93
CA LYS A 324 28.23 -44.68 -7.78
C LYS A 324 27.63 -45.49 -8.95
N GLY A 325 26.54 -46.20 -8.72
CA GLY A 325 25.80 -46.90 -9.77
C GLY A 325 25.16 -45.96 -10.77
N ARG A 326 24.50 -44.88 -10.27
CA ARG A 326 23.78 -43.92 -11.09
C ARG A 326 24.67 -42.86 -11.76
N TYR A 327 25.79 -42.50 -11.12
CA TYR A 327 26.75 -41.49 -11.58
C TYR A 327 28.19 -42.01 -11.59
N PRO A 328 28.53 -43.05 -12.36
CA PRO A 328 29.85 -43.73 -12.33
C PRO A 328 31.02 -42.84 -12.77
N LYS A 329 30.74 -41.81 -13.53
CA LYS A 329 31.77 -40.84 -14.00
C LYS A 329 32.22 -39.85 -12.93
N HIS A 330 31.52 -39.79 -11.78
CA HIS A 330 31.81 -38.85 -10.70
C HIS A 330 32.70 -39.51 -9.63
N TYR A 331 33.36 -38.64 -8.84
CA TYR A 331 34.23 -39.07 -7.76
C TYR A 331 33.39 -39.42 -6.50
N TRP A 332 33.62 -40.63 -5.94
CA TRP A 332 32.96 -41.14 -4.74
C TRP A 332 34.03 -41.73 -3.81
N PRO A 333 34.61 -40.90 -2.89
CA PRO A 333 35.68 -41.33 -1.99
C PRO A 333 35.22 -42.35 -0.98
N ASP A 334 36.13 -43.07 -0.37
CA ASP A 334 35.86 -43.97 0.76
C ASP A 334 35.68 -43.16 2.04
N ASP A 335 36.50 -42.15 2.24
CA ASP A 335 36.38 -41.16 3.32
C ASP A 335 36.08 -39.76 2.74
N PRO A 336 34.81 -39.30 2.87
CA PRO A 336 34.40 -38.03 2.37
C PRO A 336 34.90 -36.83 3.21
N ALA A 337 35.31 -37.06 4.47
CA ALA A 337 35.73 -36.02 5.38
C ALA A 337 37.13 -35.45 5.02
N VAL A 338 37.99 -36.28 4.39
CA VAL A 338 39.32 -35.86 4.00
C VAL A 338 39.51 -35.77 2.48
N ALA A 339 38.48 -36.10 1.73
CA ALA A 339 38.53 -36.09 0.27
C ALA A 339 38.52 -34.70 -0.30
N GLN A 340 39.17 -34.51 -1.44
CA GLN A 340 39.14 -33.22 -2.16
C GLN A 340 37.77 -32.95 -2.73
N ALA A 341 37.20 -31.79 -2.41
CA ALA A 341 35.95 -31.30 -3.00
C ALA A 341 36.09 -31.04 -4.50
N THR A 342 35.05 -31.34 -5.27
CA THR A 342 35.13 -31.21 -6.73
C THR A 342 33.79 -30.85 -7.37
N LYS A 343 33.85 -30.10 -8.45
CA LYS A 343 32.73 -29.86 -9.38
C LYS A 343 32.82 -30.73 -10.62
N LYS A 344 34.00 -31.42 -10.80
CA LYS A 344 34.37 -32.12 -12.03
C LYS A 344 34.07 -33.62 -11.94
N THR A 345 34.02 -34.27 -13.08
CA THR A 345 34.06 -35.73 -13.17
C THR A 345 35.48 -36.24 -12.99
N LYS A 346 35.65 -37.54 -12.68
CA LYS A 346 36.98 -38.17 -12.46
C LYS A 346 38.00 -37.84 -13.53
N LYS A 347 37.61 -37.90 -14.79
CA LYS A 347 38.52 -37.67 -15.94
C LYS A 347 39.19 -36.29 -15.89
N PHE A 348 38.57 -35.28 -15.26
CA PHE A 348 39.10 -33.91 -15.16
C PHE A 348 39.70 -33.61 -13.78
N MET A 349 39.81 -34.56 -12.89
CA MET A 349 40.51 -34.42 -11.60
C MET A 349 41.99 -34.89 -11.71
N GLU A 350 42.28 -35.76 -12.69
CA GLU A 350 43.61 -36.33 -12.93
C GLU A 350 44.46 -35.51 -13.94
N SER A 351 43.86 -34.43 -14.45
CA SER A 351 44.54 -33.45 -15.33
C SER A 351 44.79 -32.16 -14.56
#